data_f867c069f76f038a780d1202fb56595d
#
_entry.id   f867c069f76f038a780d1202fb56595d
#
_cell.length_a   1.000
_cell.length_b   1.000
_cell.length_c   1.000
_cell.angle_alpha   90.00
_cell.angle_beta   90.00
_cell.angle_gamma   90.00
#
_symmetry.space_group_name_H-M   'P 1'
#
loop_
_entity.id
_entity.type
_entity.pdbx_description
1 polymer ?
#
loop_
_entity_poly.entity_id
_entity_poly.type
_entity_poly.pdbx_seq_one_letter_code
_entity_poly.pdbx_strand_id
1 'polypeptide(L)'
;MDYIKLQNDLMKAAFNRDEKYKEFLGFYLKKECEIVCGLNRSQAFVIPNDSVYIDVDKIFKGREVPTFDNVLYKIQTDESYSMLKDTGVIEQRTVGKKKIQLLVYENTALNEKIYLDKKLFKYYDTKNLVLYGGNCKQPVRVYEDTEFIGVLAPVWIQD
;
A
#
# COMPACT_ATOMS: atom_id res chain seq x y z
N MET A 1 -2.74 10.12 -7.81
CA MET A 1 -2.32 9.90 -6.39
C MET A 1 -1.90 11.20 -5.73
N ASP A 2 -2.20 11.41 -4.43
CA ASP A 2 -1.80 12.61 -3.67
C ASP A 2 -0.40 12.42 -3.04
N TYR A 3 0.64 12.62 -3.83
CA TYR A 3 2.04 12.49 -3.42
C TYR A 3 2.46 13.50 -2.35
N ILE A 4 1.85 14.70 -2.34
CA ILE A 4 2.14 15.74 -1.36
C ILE A 4 1.68 15.28 0.04
N LYS A 5 0.44 14.83 0.14
CA LYS A 5 -0.12 14.33 1.39
C LYS A 5 0.62 13.10 1.90
N LEU A 6 0.95 12.16 0.99
CA LEU A 6 1.71 10.96 1.33
C LEU A 6 3.06 11.32 1.95
N GLN A 7 3.84 12.18 1.30
CA GLN A 7 5.18 12.55 1.76
C GLN A 7 5.14 13.34 3.06
N ASN A 8 4.15 14.22 3.25
CA ASN A 8 3.94 14.91 4.52
C ASN A 8 3.65 13.92 5.66
N ASP A 9 2.85 12.89 5.42
CA ASP A 9 2.55 11.88 6.43
C ASP A 9 3.76 10.97 6.69
N LEU A 10 4.57 10.66 5.68
CA LEU A 10 5.85 9.97 5.84
C LEU A 10 6.83 10.75 6.72
N MET A 11 6.95 12.06 6.48
CA MET A 11 7.78 12.92 7.33
C MET A 11 7.32 12.91 8.78
N LYS A 12 6.02 13.13 9.02
CA LYS A 12 5.45 13.11 10.38
C LYS A 12 5.72 11.77 11.07
N ALA A 13 5.54 10.67 10.35
CA ALA A 13 5.80 9.33 10.85
C ALA A 13 7.29 9.11 11.19
N ALA A 14 8.20 9.59 10.33
CA ALA A 14 9.65 9.47 10.53
C ALA A 14 10.14 10.24 11.77
N PHE A 15 9.51 11.36 12.09
CA PHE A 15 9.85 12.18 13.26
C PHE A 15 9.06 11.80 14.52
N ASN A 16 8.06 10.94 14.41
CA ASN A 16 7.34 10.45 15.57
C ASN A 16 8.25 9.55 16.42
N ARG A 17 8.38 9.87 17.72
CA ARG A 17 9.24 9.15 18.67
C ARG A 17 8.64 7.83 19.15
N ASP A 18 7.45 7.48 18.72
CA ASP A 18 6.79 6.24 19.12
C ASP A 18 7.52 5.04 18.49
N GLU A 19 8.35 4.36 19.30
CA GLU A 19 9.25 3.28 18.85
C GLU A 19 8.53 2.08 18.26
N LYS A 20 7.27 1.89 18.64
CA LYS A 20 6.45 0.74 18.22
C LYS A 20 6.25 0.62 16.69
N TYR A 21 6.45 1.70 15.95
CA TYR A 21 6.23 1.75 14.50
C TYR A 21 7.48 2.07 13.69
N LYS A 22 8.64 2.26 14.34
CA LYS A 22 9.89 2.63 13.65
C LYS A 22 10.35 1.59 12.64
N GLU A 23 10.09 0.30 12.88
CA GLU A 23 10.48 -0.79 11.99
C GLU A 23 9.77 -0.76 10.62
N PHE A 24 8.60 -0.07 10.54
CA PHE A 24 7.75 -0.04 9.35
C PHE A 24 7.66 1.34 8.70
N LEU A 25 8.25 2.33 9.33
CA LEU A 25 8.23 3.70 8.88
C LEU A 25 9.47 3.97 8.03
N GLY A 26 9.25 4.26 6.76
CA GLY A 26 10.27 4.76 5.91
C GLY A 26 11.14 3.67 5.29
N PHE A 27 10.51 2.62 4.77
CA PHE A 27 11.20 1.79 3.81
C PHE A 27 11.45 2.62 2.56
N TYR A 28 12.70 2.82 2.28
CA TYR A 28 13.14 3.62 1.18
C TYR A 28 14.03 2.78 0.29
N LEU A 29 13.63 2.68 -0.95
CA LEU A 29 14.43 2.12 -2.00
C LEU A 29 14.53 3.13 -3.13
N LYS A 30 15.74 3.60 -3.40
CA LYS A 30 16.00 4.48 -4.52
C LYS A 30 16.32 3.61 -5.73
N LYS A 31 15.44 3.65 -6.73
CA LYS A 31 15.73 3.20 -8.09
C LYS A 31 16.05 4.40 -8.93
N GLU A 32 16.56 4.18 -10.16
CA GLU A 32 16.94 5.26 -11.08
C GLU A 32 15.82 6.28 -11.32
N CYS A 33 14.56 5.86 -11.29
CA CYS A 33 13.41 6.69 -11.64
C CYS A 33 12.33 6.75 -10.56
N GLU A 34 12.48 6.08 -9.42
CA GLU A 34 11.40 5.98 -8.44
C GLU A 34 11.90 5.74 -7.03
N ILE A 35 11.07 6.14 -6.06
CA ILE A 35 11.28 5.87 -4.64
C ILE A 35 10.18 4.95 -4.15
N VAL A 36 10.55 3.85 -3.52
CA VAL A 36 9.62 2.96 -2.83
C VAL A 36 9.61 3.28 -1.35
N CYS A 37 8.44 3.51 -0.80
CA CYS A 37 8.30 3.80 0.61
C CYS A 37 7.15 3.00 1.25
N GLY A 38 7.35 2.59 2.50
CA GLY A 38 6.29 2.04 3.34
C GLY A 38 5.85 3.06 4.38
N LEU A 39 4.54 3.20 4.57
CA LEU A 39 3.99 4.06 5.61
C LEU A 39 3.67 3.25 6.88
N ASN A 40 3.29 2.02 6.71
CA ASN A 40 2.95 1.07 7.77
C ASN A 40 3.01 -0.37 7.23
N ARG A 41 2.66 -1.34 8.07
CA ARG A 41 2.63 -2.78 7.67
C ARG A 41 1.65 -3.11 6.53
N SER A 42 0.74 -2.20 6.23
CA SER A 42 -0.39 -2.47 5.33
C SER A 42 -0.27 -1.80 3.97
N GLN A 43 0.74 -0.96 3.76
CA GLN A 43 0.90 -0.20 2.53
C GLN A 43 2.36 0.01 2.17
N ALA A 44 2.67 -0.14 0.88
CA ALA A 44 3.89 0.39 0.28
C ALA A 44 3.51 1.18 -0.98
N PHE A 45 4.30 2.21 -1.28
CA PHE A 45 4.05 3.14 -2.37
C PHE A 45 5.27 3.27 -3.25
N VAL A 46 5.03 3.51 -4.53
CA VAL A 46 6.04 3.91 -5.49
C VAL A 46 5.82 5.39 -5.80
N ILE A 47 6.86 6.21 -5.62
CA ILE A 47 6.83 7.65 -5.87
C ILE A 47 7.82 7.93 -7.01
N PRO A 48 7.37 8.44 -8.16
CA PRO A 48 8.25 8.87 -9.23
C PRO A 48 9.22 9.97 -8.75
N ASN A 49 10.46 9.95 -9.23
CA ASN A 49 11.48 10.89 -8.78
C ASN A 49 11.13 12.36 -8.99
N ASP A 50 10.40 12.69 -10.06
CA ASP A 50 9.91 14.03 -10.36
C ASP A 50 8.83 14.51 -9.39
N SER A 51 8.20 13.60 -8.69
CA SER A 51 7.17 13.86 -7.67
C SER A 51 7.72 13.88 -6.24
N VAL A 52 9.04 13.68 -6.07
CA VAL A 52 9.71 13.69 -4.75
C VAL A 52 10.13 15.11 -4.40
N TYR A 53 9.68 15.60 -3.24
CA TYR A 53 10.05 16.93 -2.72
C TYR A 53 10.62 16.91 -1.31
N ILE A 54 10.68 15.75 -0.65
CA ILE A 54 11.33 15.60 0.65
C ILE A 54 12.77 15.14 0.48
N ASP A 55 13.66 15.61 1.34
CA ASP A 55 15.04 15.13 1.38
C ASP A 55 15.07 13.77 2.09
N VAL A 56 14.91 12.73 1.30
CA VAL A 56 14.79 11.36 1.79
C VAL A 56 16.06 10.90 2.48
N ASP A 57 17.21 11.27 1.96
CA ASP A 57 18.52 10.88 2.52
C ASP A 57 18.73 11.48 3.92
N LYS A 58 18.28 12.71 4.16
CA LYS A 58 18.32 13.33 5.48
C LYS A 58 17.34 12.69 6.47
N ILE A 59 16.12 12.39 6.00
CA ILE A 59 15.04 11.88 6.86
C ILE A 59 15.34 10.45 7.31
N PHE A 60 15.90 9.64 6.41
CA PHE A 60 16.13 8.21 6.66
C PHE A 60 17.59 7.85 6.92
N LYS A 61 18.48 8.83 7.04
CA LYS A 61 19.91 8.65 7.28
C LYS A 61 20.17 7.75 8.51
N GLY A 62 20.95 6.69 8.30
CA GLY A 62 21.37 5.77 9.37
C GLY A 62 20.35 4.69 9.73
N ARG A 63 19.26 4.56 8.98
CA ARG A 63 18.33 3.44 9.12
C ARG A 63 18.69 2.37 8.09
N GLU A 64 18.87 1.12 8.54
CA GLU A 64 18.87 -0.02 7.63
C GLU A 64 17.49 -0.12 7.00
N VAL A 65 17.45 -0.02 5.69
CA VAL A 65 16.24 -0.17 4.90
C VAL A 65 16.17 -1.61 4.44
N PRO A 66 15.17 -2.39 4.87
CA PRO A 66 14.97 -3.72 4.31
C PRO A 66 14.78 -3.60 2.80
N THR A 67 15.47 -4.45 2.05
CA THR A 67 15.35 -4.50 0.59
C THR A 67 13.96 -5.03 0.19
N PHE A 68 13.04 -4.13 -0.05
CA PHE A 68 11.69 -4.44 -0.55
C PHE A 68 11.66 -4.83 -2.03
N ASP A 69 12.76 -4.62 -2.75
CA ASP A 69 12.87 -4.87 -4.18
C ASP A 69 12.40 -6.27 -4.58
N ASN A 70 12.93 -7.28 -3.91
CA ASN A 70 12.58 -8.66 -4.22
C ASN A 70 11.12 -8.97 -3.93
N VAL A 71 10.54 -8.36 -2.89
CA VAL A 71 9.14 -8.57 -2.51
C VAL A 71 8.22 -7.87 -3.51
N LEU A 72 8.49 -6.62 -3.84
CA LEU A 72 7.71 -5.88 -4.81
C LEU A 72 7.83 -6.49 -6.21
N TYR A 73 9.03 -6.90 -6.61
CA TYR A 73 9.25 -7.56 -7.89
C TYR A 73 8.44 -8.86 -7.99
N LYS A 74 8.49 -9.70 -6.96
CA LYS A 74 7.69 -10.93 -6.90
C LYS A 74 6.19 -10.65 -6.98
N ILE A 75 5.72 -9.64 -6.25
CA ILE A 75 4.32 -9.25 -6.29
C ILE A 75 3.96 -8.76 -7.71
N GLN A 76 4.78 -7.94 -8.35
CA GLN A 76 4.53 -7.40 -9.68
C GLN A 76 4.48 -8.48 -10.77
N THR A 77 5.31 -9.50 -10.66
CA THR A 77 5.49 -10.53 -11.69
C THR A 77 4.65 -11.80 -11.44
N ASP A 78 3.93 -11.88 -10.34
CA ASP A 78 3.09 -13.05 -10.02
C ASP A 78 1.89 -13.12 -11.00
N GLU A 79 1.91 -14.11 -11.86
CA GLU A 79 0.89 -14.36 -12.90
C GLU A 79 -0.46 -14.84 -12.31
N SER A 80 -0.49 -15.25 -11.04
CA SER A 80 -1.73 -15.65 -10.36
C SER A 80 -2.67 -14.48 -10.04
N TYR A 81 -2.17 -13.25 -10.19
CA TYR A 81 -2.95 -12.04 -9.93
C TYR A 81 -3.91 -11.73 -11.08
N SER A 82 -5.15 -11.46 -10.74
CA SER A 82 -6.17 -11.02 -11.69
C SER A 82 -6.77 -9.68 -11.25
N MET A 83 -7.36 -8.98 -12.21
CA MET A 83 -8.05 -7.72 -11.93
C MET A 83 -9.22 -7.97 -10.98
N LEU A 84 -9.28 -7.15 -9.93
CA LEU A 84 -10.34 -7.22 -8.93
C LEU A 84 -11.54 -6.39 -9.37
N LYS A 85 -12.71 -6.95 -9.18
CA LYS A 85 -13.99 -6.26 -9.40
C LYS A 85 -14.39 -5.53 -8.12
N ASP A 86 -14.63 -4.22 -8.22
CA ASP A 86 -15.26 -3.47 -7.14
C ASP A 86 -16.74 -3.90 -7.04
N THR A 87 -17.14 -4.36 -5.86
CA THR A 87 -18.54 -4.75 -5.62
C THR A 87 -19.42 -3.58 -5.21
N GLY A 88 -18.83 -2.43 -4.91
CA GLY A 88 -19.54 -1.28 -4.33
C GLY A 88 -20.01 -1.49 -2.88
N VAL A 89 -19.70 -2.64 -2.29
CA VAL A 89 -20.13 -2.98 -0.94
C VAL A 89 -19.13 -2.44 0.08
N ILE A 90 -19.65 -1.80 1.12
CA ILE A 90 -18.87 -1.37 2.28
C ILE A 90 -19.37 -2.11 3.51
N GLU A 91 -18.51 -2.95 4.09
CA GLU A 91 -18.83 -3.66 5.32
C GLU A 91 -18.21 -2.94 6.54
N GLN A 92 -18.96 -2.91 7.64
CA GLN A 92 -18.42 -2.50 8.93
C GLN A 92 -18.06 -3.74 9.74
N ARG A 93 -16.80 -3.83 10.16
CA ARG A 93 -16.30 -4.94 10.99
C ARG A 93 -15.57 -4.41 12.22
N THR A 94 -15.56 -5.22 13.27
CA THR A 94 -14.77 -4.93 14.46
C THR A 94 -13.53 -5.81 14.41
N VAL A 95 -12.35 -5.19 14.32
CA VAL A 95 -11.05 -5.87 14.36
C VAL A 95 -10.36 -5.47 15.66
N GLY A 96 -10.26 -6.41 16.59
CA GLY A 96 -9.86 -6.13 17.96
C GLY A 96 -10.84 -5.19 18.65
N LYS A 97 -10.37 -4.00 19.07
CA LYS A 97 -11.20 -2.96 19.71
C LYS A 97 -11.64 -1.84 18.75
N LYS A 98 -11.31 -1.93 17.47
CA LYS A 98 -11.56 -0.86 16.49
C LYS A 98 -12.63 -1.27 15.50
N LYS A 99 -13.59 -0.36 15.26
CA LYS A 99 -14.51 -0.46 14.12
C LYS A 99 -13.80 0.05 12.88
N ILE A 100 -13.80 -0.74 11.82
CA ILE A 100 -13.21 -0.41 10.52
C ILE A 100 -14.26 -0.55 9.43
N GLN A 101 -14.11 0.24 8.37
CA GLN A 101 -14.90 0.13 7.15
C GLN A 101 -14.06 -0.59 6.11
N LEU A 102 -14.59 -1.67 5.56
CA LEU A 102 -13.95 -2.50 4.57
C LEU A 102 -14.62 -2.30 3.22
N LEU A 103 -13.85 -2.00 2.22
CA LEU A 103 -14.26 -2.08 0.83
C LEU A 103 -14.13 -3.53 0.38
N VAL A 104 -15.19 -4.05 -0.25
CA VAL A 104 -15.23 -5.44 -0.69
C VAL A 104 -14.95 -5.50 -2.18
N TYR A 105 -13.90 -6.18 -2.54
CA TYR A 105 -13.54 -6.52 -3.91
C TYR A 105 -13.71 -8.01 -4.14
N GLU A 106 -13.88 -8.40 -5.38
CA GLU A 106 -14.04 -9.81 -5.78
C GLU A 106 -12.97 -10.19 -6.79
N ASN A 107 -12.24 -11.25 -6.48
CA ASN A 107 -11.44 -11.96 -7.45
C ASN A 107 -12.31 -13.02 -8.13
N THR A 108 -12.83 -12.70 -9.31
CA THR A 108 -13.76 -13.58 -10.03
C THR A 108 -13.09 -14.86 -10.53
N ALA A 109 -11.77 -14.85 -10.77
CA ALA A 109 -11.03 -16.03 -11.21
C ALA A 109 -10.90 -17.09 -10.09
N LEU A 110 -10.80 -16.64 -8.83
CA LEU A 110 -10.70 -17.53 -7.66
C LEU A 110 -12.02 -17.67 -6.90
N ASN A 111 -13.04 -16.90 -7.27
CA ASN A 111 -14.31 -16.80 -6.54
C ASN A 111 -14.10 -16.42 -5.06
N GLU A 112 -13.17 -15.49 -4.81
CA GLU A 112 -12.81 -15.03 -3.47
C GLU A 112 -13.12 -13.56 -3.26
N LYS A 113 -13.55 -13.21 -2.04
CA LYS A 113 -13.69 -11.82 -1.59
C LYS A 113 -12.39 -11.33 -0.96
N ILE A 114 -12.00 -10.10 -1.33
CA ILE A 114 -10.84 -9.41 -0.78
C ILE A 114 -11.33 -8.16 -0.07
N TYR A 115 -10.95 -8.02 1.19
CA TYR A 115 -11.38 -6.93 2.06
C TYR A 115 -10.24 -5.95 2.27
N LEU A 116 -10.45 -4.68 1.93
CA LEU A 116 -9.45 -3.62 2.09
C LEU A 116 -9.97 -2.54 3.04
N ASP A 117 -9.17 -2.14 4.04
CA ASP A 117 -9.55 -1.03 4.93
C ASP A 117 -9.67 0.25 4.10
N LYS A 118 -10.85 0.88 4.14
CA LYS A 118 -11.14 2.12 3.42
C LYS A 118 -10.12 3.21 3.70
N LYS A 119 -9.51 3.23 4.89
CA LYS A 119 -8.48 4.20 5.26
C LYS A 119 -7.21 4.10 4.44
N LEU A 120 -6.93 2.92 3.84
CA LEU A 120 -5.76 2.73 2.99
C LEU A 120 -5.85 3.55 1.70
N PHE A 121 -7.05 3.95 1.31
CA PHE A 121 -7.30 4.69 0.06
C PHE A 121 -7.13 6.21 0.16
N LYS A 122 -6.74 6.73 1.32
CA LYS A 122 -6.70 8.19 1.57
C LYS A 122 -5.73 9.00 0.69
N TYR A 123 -4.79 8.32 0.01
CA TYR A 123 -3.80 8.95 -0.88
C TYR A 123 -4.10 8.77 -2.35
N TYR A 124 -5.04 7.87 -2.68
CA TYR A 124 -5.35 7.51 -4.05
C TYR A 124 -6.50 8.33 -4.62
N ASP A 125 -6.42 8.66 -5.91
CA ASP A 125 -7.60 9.08 -6.67
C ASP A 125 -8.38 7.83 -7.07
N THR A 126 -9.46 7.56 -6.35
CA THR A 126 -10.23 6.32 -6.54
C THR A 126 -10.93 6.19 -7.89
N LYS A 127 -10.98 7.25 -8.70
CA LYS A 127 -11.66 7.20 -9.99
C LYS A 127 -10.89 6.41 -11.05
N ASN A 128 -9.56 6.42 -10.96
CA ASN A 128 -8.67 5.81 -11.96
C ASN A 128 -7.91 4.59 -11.42
N LEU A 129 -8.32 4.07 -10.26
CA LEU A 129 -7.64 2.93 -9.66
C LEU A 129 -8.04 1.62 -10.30
N VAL A 130 -7.03 0.82 -10.61
CA VAL A 130 -7.17 -0.58 -10.99
C VAL A 130 -6.43 -1.43 -9.97
N LEU A 131 -7.11 -2.40 -9.42
CA LEU A 131 -6.56 -3.30 -8.41
C LEU A 131 -6.38 -4.70 -8.99
N TYR A 132 -5.25 -5.32 -8.70
CA TYR A 132 -4.99 -6.72 -9.01
C TYR A 132 -4.68 -7.47 -7.73
N GLY A 133 -5.27 -8.64 -7.57
CA GLY A 133 -5.06 -9.49 -6.41
C GLY A 133 -5.03 -10.96 -6.75
N GLY A 134 -4.33 -11.72 -5.92
CA GLY A 134 -4.41 -13.16 -5.89
C GLY A 134 -5.50 -13.60 -4.89
N ASN A 135 -5.12 -14.35 -3.86
CA ASN A 135 -6.04 -14.76 -2.80
C ASN A 135 -6.17 -13.69 -1.69
N CYS A 136 -7.10 -13.90 -0.76
CA CYS A 136 -7.41 -12.97 0.33
C CYS A 136 -6.26 -12.71 1.34
N LYS A 137 -5.14 -13.44 1.24
CA LYS A 137 -3.95 -13.28 2.10
C LYS A 137 -2.78 -12.60 1.38
N GLN A 138 -2.85 -12.46 0.06
CA GLN A 138 -1.79 -11.86 -0.74
C GLN A 138 -1.99 -10.34 -0.84
N PRO A 139 -0.89 -9.55 -0.88
CA PRO A 139 -0.98 -8.12 -1.12
C PRO A 139 -1.69 -7.81 -2.44
N VAL A 140 -2.42 -6.72 -2.48
CA VAL A 140 -3.13 -6.22 -3.66
C VAL A 140 -2.25 -5.20 -4.37
N ARG A 141 -2.03 -5.36 -5.66
CA ARG A 141 -1.35 -4.38 -6.53
C ARG A 141 -2.29 -3.22 -6.81
N VAL A 142 -1.75 -2.03 -6.76
CA VAL A 142 -2.48 -0.80 -7.07
C VAL A 142 -1.87 -0.14 -8.28
N TYR A 143 -2.70 0.13 -9.26
CA TYR A 143 -2.36 0.88 -10.46
C TYR A 143 -3.23 2.13 -10.55
N GLU A 144 -2.67 3.21 -11.04
CA GLU A 144 -3.39 4.38 -11.51
C GLU A 144 -3.23 4.43 -13.03
N ASP A 145 -4.32 4.24 -13.74
CA ASP A 145 -4.32 3.91 -15.17
C ASP A 145 -3.45 2.65 -15.45
N THR A 146 -2.27 2.82 -16.01
CA THR A 146 -1.33 1.73 -16.34
C THR A 146 -0.09 1.71 -15.43
N GLU A 147 0.07 2.72 -14.57
CA GLU A 147 1.25 2.85 -13.73
C GLU A 147 1.07 2.10 -12.40
N PHE A 148 2.05 1.28 -12.05
CA PHE A 148 2.09 0.64 -10.75
C PHE A 148 2.50 1.65 -9.68
N ILE A 149 1.61 1.92 -8.75
CA ILE A 149 1.80 2.96 -7.72
C ILE A 149 1.89 2.41 -6.29
N GLY A 150 1.77 1.11 -6.10
CA GLY A 150 1.95 0.52 -4.78
C GLY A 150 1.23 -0.78 -4.52
N VAL A 151 1.22 -1.16 -3.26
CA VAL A 151 0.55 -2.37 -2.76
C VAL A 151 -0.23 -2.08 -1.48
N LEU A 152 -1.32 -2.81 -1.29
CA LEU A 152 -2.15 -2.81 -0.10
C LEU A 152 -2.21 -4.21 0.50
N ALA A 153 -2.11 -4.32 1.81
CA ALA A 153 -2.37 -5.58 2.48
C ALA A 153 -3.88 -5.74 2.74
N PRO A 154 -4.49 -6.85 2.35
CA PRO A 154 -5.89 -7.12 2.66
C PRO A 154 -6.08 -7.38 4.15
N VAL A 155 -7.30 -7.16 4.62
CA VAL A 155 -7.73 -7.54 5.97
C VAL A 155 -8.21 -8.98 5.91
N TRP A 156 -7.49 -9.85 6.59
CA TRP A 156 -7.92 -11.23 6.68
C TRP A 156 -9.08 -11.38 7.66
N ILE A 157 -10.20 -11.87 7.16
CA ILE A 157 -11.40 -12.17 7.94
C ILE A 157 -11.47 -13.69 8.07
N GLN A 158 -11.47 -14.15 9.32
CA GLN A 158 -11.83 -15.53 9.63
C GLN A 158 -13.34 -15.55 9.81
N ASP A 159 -14.04 -16.29 8.96
CA ASP A 159 -15.45 -16.61 9.15
C ASP A 159 -15.66 -17.60 10.31
#